data_72974496e88ff85e62f0e6ef5c3b18ed
#
_entry.id   72974496e88ff85e62f0e6ef5c3b18ed
#
_cell.length_a   1.000
_cell.length_b   1.000
_cell.length_c   1.000
_cell.angle_alpha   90.00
_cell.angle_beta   90.00
_cell.angle_gamma   90.00
#
_symmetry.space_group_name_H-M   'P 1'
#
loop_
_entity.id
_entity.type
_entity.pdbx_description
1 polymer ?
#
loop_
_entity_poly.entity_id
_entity_poly.type
_entity_poly.pdbx_seq_one_letter_code
_entity_poly.pdbx_strand_id
1 'polypeptide(L)'
;MYLRILKKDLKRKKTMNAIVLVFILLAATFIASSVNNMFTVATALDKYLELADVPDYWYATAYGEEAERFRAFAGENGYGIKTVDSIQIDPKDIFVNGKRFDYSNSVAVSGTHGSKVFDRNGEEITQVGDGEIYIPAEIFSSEKNNFHEGAVIEIEFCGEKKSFILKGSTKDALFGSPMIGMTRFLVSEHDFAFFDREGQKKIIFLSVYSDDTDYMEKASAM
;
A
#
# COMPACT_ATOMS: atom_id res chain seq x y z
N MET A 1 3.32 -12.34 -63.73
CA MET A 1 3.91 -13.69 -63.66
C MET A 1 4.01 -14.21 -62.23
N TYR A 2 4.54 -13.48 -61.28
CA TYR A 2 4.73 -13.87 -59.87
C TYR A 2 3.43 -14.30 -59.16
N LEU A 3 2.32 -13.57 -59.28
CA LEU A 3 1.04 -13.89 -58.68
C LEU A 3 0.44 -15.24 -59.11
N ARG A 4 0.69 -15.66 -60.36
CA ARG A 4 0.23 -16.99 -60.86
C ARG A 4 1.05 -18.13 -60.26
N ILE A 5 2.35 -17.93 -60.07
CA ILE A 5 3.27 -18.90 -59.44
C ILE A 5 2.90 -19.03 -57.95
N LEU A 6 2.74 -17.91 -57.24
CA LEU A 6 2.34 -17.86 -55.84
C LEU A 6 0.99 -18.57 -55.62
N LYS A 7 -0.01 -18.31 -56.46
CA LYS A 7 -1.33 -18.97 -56.36
C LYS A 7 -1.26 -20.47 -56.61
N LYS A 8 -0.34 -20.94 -57.48
CA LYS A 8 -0.14 -22.36 -57.77
C LYS A 8 0.58 -23.08 -56.59
N ASP A 9 1.54 -22.40 -55.96
CA ASP A 9 2.28 -22.90 -54.81
C ASP A 9 1.39 -22.95 -53.56
N LEU A 10 0.59 -21.91 -53.31
CA LEU A 10 -0.42 -21.89 -52.25
C LEU A 10 -1.44 -23.03 -52.38
N LYS A 11 -1.89 -23.35 -53.59
CA LYS A 11 -2.77 -24.48 -53.85
C LYS A 11 -2.11 -25.83 -53.62
N ARG A 12 -0.82 -25.97 -53.92
CA ARG A 12 -0.08 -27.23 -53.81
C ARG A 12 0.26 -27.59 -52.33
N LYS A 13 0.46 -26.59 -51.50
CA LYS A 13 0.85 -26.77 -50.09
C LYS A 13 -0.25 -26.31 -49.09
N LYS A 14 -1.51 -26.56 -49.37
CA LYS A 14 -2.66 -26.06 -48.64
C LYS A 14 -2.58 -26.31 -47.13
N THR A 15 -2.24 -27.54 -46.74
CA THR A 15 -2.16 -27.91 -45.30
C THR A 15 -1.05 -27.19 -44.57
N MET A 16 0.14 -27.08 -45.20
CA MET A 16 1.26 -26.37 -44.61
C MET A 16 0.98 -24.87 -44.48
N ASN A 17 0.36 -24.26 -45.47
CA ASN A 17 -0.02 -22.85 -45.43
C ASN A 17 -1.12 -22.59 -44.39
N ALA A 18 -2.07 -23.51 -44.23
CA ALA A 18 -3.08 -23.42 -43.16
C ALA A 18 -2.44 -23.50 -41.77
N ILE A 19 -1.48 -24.39 -41.56
CA ILE A 19 -0.76 -24.52 -40.29
C ILE A 19 0.01 -23.22 -40.00
N VAL A 20 0.76 -22.68 -40.97
CA VAL A 20 1.50 -21.42 -40.85
C VAL A 20 0.55 -20.26 -40.51
N LEU A 21 -0.60 -20.19 -41.18
CA LEU A 21 -1.61 -19.16 -40.91
C LEU A 21 -2.14 -19.27 -39.47
N VAL A 22 -2.43 -20.48 -38.98
CA VAL A 22 -2.86 -20.69 -37.61
C VAL A 22 -1.79 -20.24 -36.60
N PHE A 23 -0.51 -20.58 -36.86
CA PHE A 23 0.59 -20.10 -36.00
C PHE A 23 0.73 -18.59 -35.97
N ILE A 24 0.58 -17.92 -37.13
CA ILE A 24 0.61 -16.46 -37.21
C ILE A 24 -0.54 -15.85 -36.47
N LEU A 25 -1.75 -16.39 -36.58
CA LEU A 25 -2.93 -15.94 -35.83
C LEU A 25 -2.75 -16.13 -34.32
N LEU A 26 -2.24 -17.29 -33.90
CA LEU A 26 -1.94 -17.53 -32.49
C LEU A 26 -0.89 -16.56 -31.95
N ALA A 27 0.21 -16.36 -32.67
CA ALA A 27 1.25 -15.41 -32.28
C ALA A 27 0.70 -13.99 -32.18
N ALA A 28 -0.09 -13.55 -33.16
CA ALA A 28 -0.71 -12.23 -33.15
C ALA A 28 -1.68 -12.05 -31.97
N THR A 29 -2.49 -13.05 -31.66
CA THR A 29 -3.39 -13.01 -30.49
C THR A 29 -2.63 -12.99 -29.18
N PHE A 30 -1.56 -13.76 -29.04
CA PHE A 30 -0.71 -13.72 -27.84
C PHE A 30 -0.07 -12.35 -27.62
N ILE A 31 0.49 -11.75 -28.68
CA ILE A 31 1.11 -10.43 -28.61
C ILE A 31 0.05 -9.38 -28.23
N ALA A 32 -1.10 -9.38 -28.92
CA ALA A 32 -2.19 -8.44 -28.64
C ALA A 32 -2.70 -8.56 -27.19
N SER A 33 -2.89 -9.78 -26.71
CA SER A 33 -3.32 -10.04 -25.32
C SER A 33 -2.27 -9.58 -24.31
N SER A 34 -0.98 -9.85 -24.54
CA SER A 34 0.10 -9.45 -23.63
C SER A 34 0.24 -7.95 -23.55
N VAL A 35 0.16 -7.24 -24.68
CA VAL A 35 0.19 -5.77 -24.73
C VAL A 35 -1.01 -5.17 -24.00
N ASN A 36 -2.22 -5.70 -24.26
CA ASN A 36 -3.42 -5.23 -23.56
C ASN A 36 -3.33 -5.43 -22.04
N ASN A 37 -2.86 -6.60 -21.59
CA ASN A 37 -2.67 -6.87 -20.16
C ASN A 37 -1.66 -5.91 -19.54
N MET A 38 -0.55 -5.63 -20.21
CA MET A 38 0.45 -4.68 -19.71
C MET A 38 -0.14 -3.28 -19.55
N PHE A 39 -0.88 -2.77 -20.55
CA PHE A 39 -1.57 -1.48 -20.43
C PHE A 39 -2.61 -1.47 -19.33
N THR A 40 -3.40 -2.54 -19.21
CA THR A 40 -4.42 -2.65 -18.15
C THR A 40 -3.81 -2.58 -16.76
N VAL A 41 -2.72 -3.33 -16.52
CA VAL A 41 -2.04 -3.36 -15.22
C VAL A 41 -1.41 -2.00 -14.92
N ALA A 42 -0.70 -1.39 -15.88
CA ALA A 42 -0.09 -0.07 -15.69
C ALA A 42 -1.15 1.00 -15.38
N THR A 43 -2.23 1.05 -16.17
CA THR A 43 -3.31 2.02 -15.96
C THR A 43 -4.07 1.78 -14.64
N ALA A 44 -4.22 0.52 -14.21
CA ALA A 44 -4.88 0.21 -12.95
C ALA A 44 -4.02 0.64 -11.75
N LEU A 45 -2.69 0.50 -11.84
CA LEU A 45 -1.78 0.96 -10.80
C LEU A 45 -1.82 2.48 -10.68
N ASP A 46 -1.69 3.21 -11.78
CA ASP A 46 -1.73 4.67 -11.79
C ASP A 46 -3.04 5.19 -11.18
N LYS A 47 -4.18 4.62 -11.60
CA LYS A 47 -5.50 4.96 -11.03
C LYS A 47 -5.60 4.63 -9.54
N TYR A 48 -5.00 3.52 -9.10
CA TYR A 48 -5.01 3.16 -7.68
C TYR A 48 -4.18 4.15 -6.86
N LEU A 49 -2.99 4.54 -7.33
CA LEU A 49 -2.14 5.51 -6.64
C LEU A 49 -2.82 6.89 -6.55
N GLU A 50 -3.47 7.33 -7.63
CA GLU A 50 -4.26 8.56 -7.65
C GLU A 50 -5.46 8.49 -6.68
N LEU A 51 -6.23 7.39 -6.72
CA LEU A 51 -7.36 7.17 -5.81
C LEU A 51 -6.94 7.13 -4.34
N ALA A 52 -5.80 6.52 -4.06
CA ALA A 52 -5.24 6.40 -2.72
C ALA A 52 -4.59 7.70 -2.22
N ASP A 53 -4.57 8.75 -3.06
CA ASP A 53 -3.96 10.03 -2.72
C ASP A 53 -2.52 9.84 -2.21
N VAL A 54 -1.76 9.01 -2.98
CA VAL A 54 -0.37 8.71 -2.65
C VAL A 54 0.48 9.96 -2.88
N PRO A 55 1.29 10.38 -1.91
CA PRO A 55 2.14 11.55 -2.05
C PRO A 55 3.27 11.30 -3.07
N ASP A 56 3.73 12.36 -3.71
CA ASP A 56 4.90 12.32 -4.61
C ASP A 56 6.18 11.99 -3.84
N TYR A 57 6.27 12.49 -2.60
CA TYR A 57 7.38 12.22 -1.69
C TYR A 57 6.86 11.97 -0.28
N TRP A 58 7.52 11.06 0.43
CA TRP A 58 7.20 10.84 1.84
C TRP A 58 8.45 10.61 2.67
N TYR A 59 8.37 11.01 3.93
CA TYR A 59 9.43 10.88 4.92
C TYR A 59 8.88 10.33 6.21
N ALA A 60 9.76 9.71 6.98
CA ALA A 60 9.45 9.29 8.33
C ALA A 60 10.55 9.81 9.26
N THR A 61 10.18 10.52 10.31
CA THR A 61 11.12 11.00 11.32
C THR A 61 10.57 10.77 12.72
N ALA A 62 11.47 10.52 13.67
CA ALA A 62 11.14 10.47 15.09
C ALA A 62 11.38 11.81 15.81
N TYR A 63 11.83 12.84 15.08
CA TYR A 63 12.22 14.13 15.63
C TYR A 63 11.24 15.21 15.21
N GLY A 64 10.54 15.79 16.18
CA GLY A 64 9.57 16.86 15.94
C GLY A 64 10.18 18.09 15.26
N GLU A 65 11.41 18.44 15.62
CA GLU A 65 12.14 19.57 15.00
C GLU A 65 12.39 19.35 13.50
N GLU A 66 12.73 18.14 13.10
CA GLU A 66 12.85 17.79 11.68
C GLU A 66 11.51 17.90 10.97
N ALA A 67 10.46 17.38 11.56
CA ALA A 67 9.11 17.46 10.99
C ALA A 67 8.69 18.93 10.77
N GLU A 68 8.98 19.82 11.74
CA GLU A 68 8.71 21.26 11.61
C GLU A 68 9.56 21.92 10.50
N ARG A 69 10.81 21.54 10.36
CA ARG A 69 11.66 22.03 9.25
C ARG A 69 11.10 21.63 7.90
N PHE A 70 10.67 20.38 7.74
CA PHE A 70 10.02 19.92 6.51
C PHE A 70 8.69 20.64 6.23
N ARG A 71 7.89 20.92 7.27
CA ARG A 71 6.65 21.68 7.12
C ARG A 71 6.94 23.12 6.67
N ALA A 72 7.93 23.77 7.29
CA ALA A 72 8.35 25.13 6.92
C ALA A 72 8.82 25.17 5.47
N PHE A 73 9.70 24.24 5.09
CA PHE A 73 10.21 24.13 3.73
C PHE A 73 9.07 23.92 2.71
N ALA A 74 8.13 23.02 2.99
CA ALA A 74 6.98 22.81 2.12
C ALA A 74 6.13 24.08 1.99
N GLY A 75 5.88 24.79 3.10
CA GLY A 75 5.12 26.04 3.10
C GLY A 75 5.80 27.15 2.30
N GLU A 76 7.11 27.31 2.44
CA GLU A 76 7.91 28.32 1.71
C GLU A 76 7.91 28.07 0.19
N ASN A 77 7.84 26.81 -0.23
CA ASN A 77 7.83 26.43 -1.64
C ASN A 77 6.42 26.18 -2.21
N GLY A 78 5.36 26.34 -1.41
CA GLY A 78 3.98 26.15 -1.83
C GLY A 78 3.59 24.71 -2.07
N TYR A 79 4.31 23.74 -1.50
CA TYR A 79 4.00 22.31 -1.59
C TYR A 79 2.88 21.92 -0.63
N GLY A 80 2.01 21.01 -1.08
CA GLY A 80 1.03 20.36 -0.20
C GLY A 80 1.73 19.42 0.80
N ILE A 81 1.34 19.46 2.07
CA ILE A 81 1.88 18.53 3.08
C ILE A 81 0.77 18.00 3.97
N LYS A 82 0.81 16.68 4.21
CA LYS A 82 -0.01 15.99 5.22
C LYS A 82 0.89 15.29 6.20
N THR A 83 0.45 15.20 7.45
CA THR A 83 1.22 14.58 8.51
C THR A 83 0.39 13.51 9.20
N VAL A 84 1.00 12.37 9.50
CA VAL A 84 0.41 11.29 10.28
C VAL A 84 1.34 10.94 11.42
N ASP A 85 0.83 11.06 12.63
CA ASP A 85 1.52 10.56 13.82
C ASP A 85 1.24 9.07 13.96
N SER A 86 2.25 8.31 14.30
CA SER A 86 2.13 6.89 14.61
C SER A 86 3.03 6.49 15.77
N ILE A 87 2.66 5.41 16.43
CA ILE A 87 3.46 4.82 17.50
C ILE A 87 3.92 3.44 17.03
N GLN A 88 5.22 3.19 17.15
CA GLN A 88 5.80 1.91 16.81
C GLN A 88 5.60 0.91 17.96
N ILE A 89 5.02 -0.24 17.63
CA ILE A 89 4.80 -1.36 18.54
C ILE A 89 5.67 -2.53 18.10
N ASP A 90 6.32 -3.17 19.04
CA ASP A 90 7.04 -4.43 18.80
C ASP A 90 5.99 -5.56 18.63
N PRO A 91 6.07 -6.38 17.57
CA PRO A 91 5.13 -7.50 17.36
C PRO A 91 5.02 -8.44 18.56
N LYS A 92 6.10 -8.58 19.36
CA LYS A 92 6.08 -9.40 20.59
C LYS A 92 5.06 -8.94 21.63
N ASP A 93 4.67 -7.67 21.59
CA ASP A 93 3.71 -7.03 22.51
C ASP A 93 2.28 -7.06 21.96
N ILE A 94 2.07 -7.74 20.82
CA ILE A 94 0.77 -7.94 20.17
C ILE A 94 0.34 -9.40 20.32
N PHE A 95 -0.93 -9.61 20.66
CA PHE A 95 -1.52 -10.94 20.82
C PHE A 95 -2.79 -11.03 19.98
N VAL A 96 -2.98 -12.16 19.30
CA VAL A 96 -4.16 -12.48 18.50
C VAL A 96 -4.87 -13.67 19.12
N ASN A 97 -6.10 -13.48 19.57
CA ASN A 97 -6.85 -14.51 20.30
C ASN A 97 -6.03 -15.16 21.43
N GLY A 98 -5.28 -14.36 22.19
CA GLY A 98 -4.44 -14.77 23.31
C GLY A 98 -3.10 -15.43 22.93
N LYS A 99 -2.77 -15.55 21.63
CA LYS A 99 -1.47 -16.03 21.15
C LYS A 99 -0.63 -14.86 20.69
N ARG A 100 0.67 -14.92 20.97
CA ARG A 100 1.60 -13.88 20.49
C ARG A 100 1.61 -13.80 18.98
N PHE A 101 1.64 -12.59 18.44
CA PHE A 101 1.69 -12.32 17.03
C PHE A 101 3.05 -12.74 16.43
N ASP A 102 3.03 -13.69 15.48
CA ASP A 102 4.23 -14.13 14.76
C ASP A 102 4.47 -13.25 13.54
N TYR A 103 5.23 -12.18 13.76
CA TYR A 103 5.59 -11.22 12.73
C TYR A 103 6.99 -10.64 12.98
N SER A 104 7.75 -10.35 11.92
CA SER A 104 9.15 -9.93 12.02
C SER A 104 9.39 -8.43 11.80
N ASN A 105 8.44 -7.73 11.15
CA ASN A 105 8.59 -6.30 10.90
C ASN A 105 7.91 -5.49 12.00
N SER A 106 8.28 -4.23 12.13
CA SER A 106 7.65 -3.30 13.05
C SER A 106 6.18 -3.05 12.68
N VAL A 107 5.36 -2.81 13.71
CA VAL A 107 3.96 -2.40 13.56
C VAL A 107 3.84 -0.94 13.97
N ALA A 108 3.31 -0.10 13.08
CA ALA A 108 2.91 1.25 13.40
C ALA A 108 1.41 1.29 13.67
N VAL A 109 1.00 1.81 14.82
CA VAL A 109 -0.40 2.10 15.11
C VAL A 109 -0.67 3.57 14.81
N SER A 110 -1.71 3.88 14.06
CA SER A 110 -2.11 5.25 13.72
C SER A 110 -3.63 5.37 13.56
N GLY A 111 -4.13 6.60 13.52
CA GLY A 111 -5.47 6.90 13.03
C GLY A 111 -5.57 6.82 11.50
N THR A 112 -6.69 7.30 10.96
CA THR A 112 -7.03 7.23 9.52
C THR A 112 -6.45 8.39 8.68
N HIS A 113 -5.70 9.31 9.29
CA HIS A 113 -5.15 10.46 8.58
C HIS A 113 -4.05 10.07 7.56
N GLY A 114 -3.81 10.94 6.58
CA GLY A 114 -2.77 10.78 5.56
C GLY A 114 -3.31 10.34 4.21
N SER A 115 -2.64 9.38 3.56
CA SER A 115 -3.13 8.75 2.33
C SER A 115 -4.39 7.94 2.61
N LYS A 116 -5.25 7.84 1.60
CA LYS A 116 -6.49 7.07 1.71
C LYS A 116 -6.20 5.59 1.82
N VAL A 117 -6.92 4.94 2.70
CA VAL A 117 -6.85 3.50 2.93
C VAL A 117 -8.21 2.89 2.61
N PHE A 118 -8.21 1.76 1.93
CA PHE A 118 -9.44 1.09 1.53
C PHE A 118 -9.60 -0.25 2.23
N ASP A 119 -10.83 -0.66 2.40
CA ASP A 119 -11.15 -2.00 2.88
C ASP A 119 -10.96 -3.06 1.77
N ARG A 120 -11.26 -4.32 2.07
CA ARG A 120 -11.18 -5.42 1.10
C ARG A 120 -12.12 -5.24 -0.10
N ASN A 121 -13.23 -4.51 0.06
CA ASN A 121 -14.23 -4.27 -0.99
C ASN A 121 -13.84 -3.07 -1.87
N GLY A 122 -12.84 -2.29 -1.46
CA GLY A 122 -12.41 -1.07 -2.14
C GLY A 122 -13.18 0.17 -1.67
N GLU A 123 -13.85 0.11 -0.52
CA GLU A 123 -14.48 1.26 0.13
C GLU A 123 -13.46 1.98 1.00
N GLU A 124 -13.44 3.31 0.95
CA GLU A 124 -12.51 4.12 1.74
C GLU A 124 -12.84 4.03 3.24
N ILE A 125 -11.84 3.70 4.05
CA ILE A 125 -11.95 3.69 5.50
C ILE A 125 -11.72 5.11 6.01
N THR A 126 -12.79 5.86 6.20
CA THR A 126 -12.74 7.25 6.67
C THR A 126 -12.76 7.35 8.20
N GLN A 127 -13.26 6.33 8.87
CA GLN A 127 -13.34 6.25 10.34
C GLN A 127 -13.18 4.80 10.80
N VAL A 128 -12.61 4.64 11.98
CA VAL A 128 -12.55 3.38 12.72
C VAL A 128 -13.36 3.57 14.00
N GLY A 129 -14.20 2.60 14.34
CA GLY A 129 -14.97 2.60 15.59
C GLY A 129 -14.08 2.39 16.81
N ASP A 130 -14.48 2.94 17.96
CA ASP A 130 -13.75 2.72 19.22
C ASP A 130 -13.73 1.23 19.57
N GLY A 131 -12.56 0.74 19.95
CA GLY A 131 -12.31 -0.68 20.19
C GLY A 131 -12.23 -1.54 18.93
N GLU A 132 -12.27 -0.97 17.73
CA GLU A 132 -12.07 -1.66 16.48
C GLU A 132 -10.64 -1.43 15.94
N ILE A 133 -10.14 -2.39 15.17
CA ILE A 133 -8.83 -2.31 14.51
C ILE A 133 -8.89 -2.90 13.12
N TYR A 134 -8.18 -2.29 12.18
CA TYR A 134 -7.92 -2.83 10.85
C TYR A 134 -6.44 -3.14 10.69
N ILE A 135 -6.13 -4.22 9.98
CA ILE A 135 -4.76 -4.66 9.70
C ILE A 135 -4.54 -4.84 8.19
N PRO A 136 -3.32 -4.74 7.68
CA PRO A 136 -3.04 -4.95 6.26
C PRO A 136 -3.52 -6.31 5.74
N ALA A 137 -4.04 -6.33 4.50
CA ALA A 137 -4.59 -7.51 3.85
C ALA A 137 -3.59 -8.67 3.77
N GLU A 138 -2.31 -8.39 3.61
CA GLU A 138 -1.25 -9.39 3.59
C GLU A 138 -1.14 -10.12 4.93
N ILE A 139 -1.16 -9.38 6.05
CA ILE A 139 -1.12 -9.96 7.40
C ILE A 139 -2.42 -10.70 7.69
N PHE A 140 -3.56 -10.11 7.32
CA PHE A 140 -4.87 -10.71 7.50
C PHE A 140 -4.99 -12.07 6.81
N SER A 141 -4.39 -12.22 5.62
CA SER A 141 -4.40 -13.44 4.82
C SER A 141 -3.39 -14.49 5.29
N SER A 142 -2.55 -14.16 6.27
CA SER A 142 -1.52 -15.09 6.78
C SER A 142 -2.16 -16.17 7.66
N GLU A 143 -2.01 -17.42 7.26
CA GLU A 143 -2.50 -18.58 8.03
C GLU A 143 -1.83 -18.73 9.41
N LYS A 144 -0.62 -18.16 9.59
CA LYS A 144 0.18 -18.31 10.83
C LYS A 144 -0.53 -17.78 12.08
N ASN A 145 -1.25 -16.67 11.95
CA ASN A 145 -1.82 -15.95 13.08
C ASN A 145 -3.34 -16.12 13.21
N ASN A 146 -3.96 -16.85 12.29
CA ASN A 146 -5.41 -17.14 12.29
C ASN A 146 -6.29 -15.88 12.44
N PHE A 147 -5.99 -14.84 11.66
CA PHE A 147 -6.81 -13.64 11.61
C PHE A 147 -8.16 -13.90 10.94
N HIS A 148 -9.21 -13.35 11.51
CA HIS A 148 -10.55 -13.31 10.95
C HIS A 148 -11.31 -12.12 11.54
N GLU A 149 -12.32 -11.66 10.87
CA GLU A 149 -13.20 -10.60 11.40
C GLU A 149 -13.81 -11.06 12.72
N GLY A 150 -13.77 -10.18 13.73
CA GLY A 150 -14.18 -10.50 15.10
C GLY A 150 -13.08 -11.10 15.97
N ALA A 151 -11.88 -11.40 15.44
CA ALA A 151 -10.75 -11.82 16.27
C ALA A 151 -10.37 -10.73 17.27
N VAL A 152 -9.94 -11.13 18.47
CA VAL A 152 -9.46 -10.20 19.50
C VAL A 152 -7.97 -9.97 19.30
N ILE A 153 -7.60 -8.69 19.16
CA ILE A 153 -6.20 -8.24 19.11
C ILE A 153 -5.92 -7.46 20.38
N GLU A 154 -4.97 -7.93 21.17
CA GLU A 154 -4.52 -7.25 22.38
C GLU A 154 -3.14 -6.66 22.10
N ILE A 155 -2.97 -5.39 22.46
CA ILE A 155 -1.68 -4.69 22.37
C ILE A 155 -1.26 -4.29 23.77
N GLU A 156 -0.08 -4.76 24.16
CA GLU A 156 0.56 -4.36 25.41
C GLU A 156 1.44 -3.14 25.16
N PHE A 157 1.18 -2.06 25.87
CA PHE A 157 1.93 -0.82 25.72
C PHE A 157 2.13 -0.14 27.08
N CYS A 158 3.38 0.17 27.43
CA CYS A 158 3.76 0.77 28.72
C CYS A 158 3.23 -0.01 29.94
N GLY A 159 3.17 -1.35 29.86
CA GLY A 159 2.70 -2.22 30.94
C GLY A 159 1.17 -2.32 31.06
N GLU A 160 0.44 -1.68 30.20
CA GLU A 160 -1.03 -1.78 30.11
C GLU A 160 -1.42 -2.52 28.83
N LYS A 161 -2.57 -3.20 28.85
CA LYS A 161 -3.13 -3.91 27.70
C LYS A 161 -4.38 -3.23 27.22
N LYS A 162 -4.50 -3.08 25.90
CA LYS A 162 -5.71 -2.63 25.24
C LYS A 162 -6.16 -3.68 24.25
N SER A 163 -7.45 -4.02 24.30
CA SER A 163 -8.06 -5.03 23.42
C SER A 163 -8.87 -4.35 22.34
N PHE A 164 -8.79 -4.90 21.13
CA PHE A 164 -9.51 -4.46 19.95
C PHE A 164 -10.21 -5.64 19.30
N ILE A 165 -11.30 -5.36 18.62
CA ILE A 165 -11.96 -6.32 17.73
C ILE A 165 -11.50 -6.05 16.28
N LEU A 166 -10.94 -7.06 15.64
CA LEU A 166 -10.53 -6.99 14.24
C LEU A 166 -11.75 -6.80 13.34
N LYS A 167 -11.86 -5.64 12.73
CA LYS A 167 -12.98 -5.27 11.87
C LYS A 167 -12.80 -5.77 10.44
N GLY A 168 -11.58 -5.81 9.97
CA GLY A 168 -11.28 -6.22 8.61
C GLY A 168 -9.84 -5.92 8.21
N SER A 169 -9.59 -6.04 6.91
CA SER A 169 -8.27 -5.76 6.34
C SER A 169 -8.24 -4.48 5.53
N THR A 170 -7.05 -3.89 5.47
CA THR A 170 -6.78 -2.67 4.69
C THR A 170 -6.02 -2.98 3.40
N LYS A 171 -6.33 -2.21 2.36
CA LYS A 171 -5.48 -1.99 1.19
C LYS A 171 -4.86 -0.60 1.35
N ASP A 172 -3.59 -0.57 1.67
CA ASP A 172 -2.83 0.63 1.95
C ASP A 172 -1.70 0.75 0.93
N ALA A 173 -1.67 1.85 0.18
CA ALA A 173 -0.70 2.03 -0.89
C ALA A 173 0.73 2.23 -0.36
N LEU A 174 0.88 2.81 0.85
CA LEU A 174 2.18 3.07 1.45
C LEU A 174 2.65 1.92 2.35
N PHE A 175 1.76 1.35 3.17
CA PHE A 175 2.10 0.38 4.20
C PHE A 175 1.54 -1.02 3.94
N GLY A 176 1.02 -1.27 2.75
CA GLY A 176 0.44 -2.57 2.38
C GLY A 176 1.46 -3.65 2.01
N SER A 177 2.75 -3.30 1.94
CA SER A 177 3.83 -4.24 1.61
C SER A 177 4.83 -4.37 2.75
N PRO A 178 5.25 -5.59 3.11
CA PRO A 178 6.28 -5.82 4.14
C PRO A 178 7.67 -5.36 3.71
N MET A 179 7.87 -5.01 2.44
CA MET A 179 9.18 -4.62 1.89
C MET A 179 9.75 -3.35 2.53
N ILE A 180 8.88 -2.47 3.05
CA ILE A 180 9.31 -1.25 3.75
C ILE A 180 9.75 -1.51 5.21
N GLY A 181 9.68 -2.75 5.68
CA GLY A 181 10.09 -3.14 7.04
C GLY A 181 9.13 -2.72 8.15
N MET A 182 8.01 -2.12 7.80
CA MET A 182 6.97 -1.66 8.72
C MET A 182 5.59 -1.95 8.14
N THR A 183 4.60 -2.14 9.01
CA THR A 183 3.20 -2.27 8.63
C THR A 183 2.34 -1.37 9.49
N ARG A 184 1.17 -0.96 9.01
CA ARG A 184 0.29 -0.02 9.69
C ARG A 184 -1.01 -0.68 10.12
N PHE A 185 -1.32 -0.60 11.43
CA PHE A 185 -2.60 -0.95 12.01
C PHE A 185 -3.41 0.33 12.22
N LEU A 186 -4.66 0.35 11.82
CA LEU A 186 -5.54 1.50 11.97
C LEU A 186 -6.47 1.30 13.17
N VAL A 187 -6.52 2.30 14.03
CA VAL A 187 -7.44 2.42 15.17
C VAL A 187 -8.21 3.74 15.12
N SER A 188 -9.20 3.91 15.99
CA SER A 188 -9.87 5.20 16.12
C SER A 188 -8.92 6.26 16.71
N GLU A 189 -9.21 7.54 16.45
CA GLU A 189 -8.44 8.64 17.05
C GLU A 189 -8.51 8.62 18.57
N HIS A 190 -9.66 8.23 19.14
CA HIS A 190 -9.84 8.06 20.57
C HIS A 190 -8.95 6.93 21.12
N ASP A 191 -8.86 5.81 20.40
CA ASP A 191 -8.02 4.69 20.80
C ASP A 191 -6.53 4.96 20.58
N PHE A 192 -6.19 5.76 19.58
CA PHE A 192 -4.80 6.18 19.34
C PHE A 192 -4.23 6.95 20.55
N ALA A 193 -5.05 7.73 21.26
CA ALA A 193 -4.64 8.44 22.47
C ALA A 193 -4.11 7.52 23.58
N PHE A 194 -4.48 6.23 23.58
CA PHE A 194 -3.89 5.25 24.49
C PHE A 194 -2.39 5.04 24.26
N PHE A 195 -1.96 5.14 23.00
CA PHE A 195 -0.56 4.97 22.59
C PHE A 195 0.20 6.29 22.63
N ASP A 196 -0.48 7.42 22.45
CA ASP A 196 0.11 8.76 22.41
C ASP A 196 0.33 9.30 23.83
N ARG A 197 1.33 8.73 24.51
CA ARG A 197 1.70 9.12 25.88
C ARG A 197 2.96 9.98 25.88
N GLU A 198 3.05 10.88 26.85
CA GLU A 198 4.23 11.73 27.04
C GLU A 198 5.51 10.87 27.20
N GLY A 199 6.58 11.26 26.53
CA GLY A 199 7.85 10.55 26.56
C GLY A 199 7.97 9.37 25.59
N GLN A 200 6.93 9.03 24.85
CA GLN A 200 7.00 8.00 23.81
C GLN A 200 7.52 8.57 22.49
N LYS A 201 8.32 7.75 21.77
CA LYS A 201 8.80 8.12 20.46
C LYS A 201 7.69 7.92 19.43
N LYS A 202 7.20 9.04 18.91
CA LYS A 202 6.33 9.03 17.73
C LYS A 202 7.19 8.87 16.48
N ILE A 203 6.63 8.20 15.49
CA ILE A 203 7.10 8.29 14.11
C ILE A 203 6.13 9.21 13.39
N ILE A 204 6.65 10.30 12.88
CA ILE A 204 5.90 11.29 12.14
C ILE A 204 6.11 10.99 10.66
N PHE A 205 5.05 10.62 9.96
CA PHE A 205 5.06 10.47 8.51
C PHE A 205 4.62 11.78 7.86
N LEU A 206 5.44 12.27 6.97
CA LEU A 206 5.19 13.50 6.21
C LEU A 206 5.00 13.10 4.75
N SER A 207 3.83 13.40 4.22
CA SER A 207 3.45 13.19 2.84
C SER A 207 3.49 14.52 2.12
N VAL A 208 4.29 14.64 1.06
CA VAL A 208 4.47 15.87 0.29
C VAL A 208 3.90 15.68 -1.11
N TYR A 209 3.11 16.64 -1.54
CA TYR A 209 2.46 16.69 -2.85
C TYR A 209 3.05 17.84 -3.65
N SER A 210 3.78 17.53 -4.71
CA SER A 210 4.49 18.52 -5.53
C SER A 210 4.78 17.98 -6.92
N ASP A 211 4.47 18.76 -7.94
CA ASP A 211 4.87 18.50 -9.33
C ASP A 211 6.33 18.89 -9.62
N ASP A 212 7.07 19.38 -8.61
CA ASP A 212 8.44 19.85 -8.75
C ASP A 212 9.42 18.68 -8.84
N THR A 213 9.98 18.44 -10.01
CA THR A 213 10.96 17.38 -10.27
C THR A 213 12.26 17.54 -9.49
N ASP A 214 12.59 18.77 -9.08
CA ASP A 214 13.82 19.12 -8.37
C ASP A 214 13.62 19.12 -6.84
N TYR A 215 12.44 18.70 -6.37
CA TYR A 215 12.10 18.67 -4.95
C TYR A 215 13.16 17.97 -4.09
N MET A 216 13.63 16.77 -4.51
CA MET A 216 14.62 16.02 -3.74
C MET A 216 15.95 16.75 -3.60
N GLU A 217 16.40 17.45 -4.63
CA GLU A 217 17.62 18.26 -4.59
C GLU A 217 17.46 19.43 -3.61
N LYS A 218 16.34 20.14 -3.70
CA LYS A 218 16.01 21.26 -2.80
C LYS A 218 15.86 20.81 -1.35
N ALA A 219 15.17 19.70 -1.11
CA ALA A 219 14.99 19.15 0.24
C ALA A 219 16.29 18.63 0.86
N SER A 220 17.22 18.11 0.06
CA SER A 220 18.53 17.66 0.54
C SER A 220 19.49 18.79 0.88
N ALA A 221 19.23 19.99 0.38
CA ALA A 221 20.01 21.21 0.66
C ALA A 221 19.52 21.97 1.92
N MET A 222 18.40 21.55 2.50
CA MET A 222 17.80 22.11 3.71
C MET A 222 18.52 21.66 4.98
#